data_392c5971fc7b4b7609406ff2e74ea596
#
_entry.id   392c5971fc7b4b7609406ff2e74ea596
#
_cell.length_a   1.000
_cell.length_b   1.000
_cell.length_c   1.000
_cell.angle_alpha   90.00
_cell.angle_beta   90.00
_cell.angle_gamma   90.00
#
_symmetry.space_group_name_H-M   'P 1'
#
loop_
_entity.id
_entity.type
_entity.pdbx_description
1 polymer ?
#
loop_
_entity_poly.entity_id
_entity_poly.type
_entity_poly.pdbx_seq_one_letter_code
_entity_poly.pdbx_strand_id
1 'polypeptide(L)'
;MELNKVMETVIEDINNTFDGMLIAEFKNDLLVLTLSTRKHVEPWQLDEQLSGALEYVIEKYPLDFNVVGFGKRSVAYEIYQY
;
A
#
# COMPACT_ATOMS: atom_id res chain seq x y z
N MET A 1 -13.02 -5.45 14.62
CA MET A 1 -13.02 -4.73 13.34
C MET A 1 -12.39 -5.63 12.28
N GLU A 2 -13.06 -5.84 11.18
CA GLU A 2 -12.55 -6.69 10.11
C GLU A 2 -11.51 -5.94 9.29
N LEU A 3 -10.32 -6.49 9.18
CA LEU A 3 -9.22 -5.93 8.41
C LEU A 3 -9.63 -5.65 6.96
N ASN A 4 -10.39 -6.54 6.37
CA ASN A 4 -10.92 -6.45 5.01
C ASN A 4 -11.67 -5.15 4.75
N LYS A 5 -12.57 -4.76 5.68
CA LYS A 5 -13.33 -3.50 5.56
C LYS A 5 -12.45 -2.28 5.77
N VAL A 6 -11.51 -2.37 6.69
CA VAL A 6 -10.55 -1.30 6.93
C VAL A 6 -9.71 -1.08 5.68
N MET A 7 -9.27 -2.17 5.04
CA MET A 7 -8.45 -2.07 3.83
C MET A 7 -9.21 -1.48 2.65
N GLU A 8 -10.52 -1.69 2.54
CA GLU A 8 -11.33 -1.02 1.53
C GLU A 8 -11.24 0.50 1.67
N THR A 9 -11.34 0.98 2.90
CA THR A 9 -11.23 2.41 3.20
C THR A 9 -9.81 2.93 2.94
N VAL A 10 -8.79 2.15 3.31
CA VAL A 10 -7.40 2.49 3.06
C VAL A 10 -7.13 2.63 1.56
N ILE A 11 -7.62 1.69 0.76
CA ILE A 11 -7.45 1.72 -0.70
C ILE A 11 -8.15 2.95 -1.29
N GLU A 12 -9.34 3.27 -0.82
CA GLU A 12 -10.06 4.47 -1.25
C GLU A 12 -9.27 5.73 -0.91
N ASP A 13 -8.71 5.82 0.30
CA ASP A 13 -7.87 6.93 0.71
C ASP A 13 -6.62 7.06 -0.17
N ILE A 14 -6.00 5.94 -0.53
CA ILE A 14 -4.84 5.94 -1.42
C ILE A 14 -5.24 6.51 -2.79
N ASN A 15 -6.35 6.02 -3.34
CA ASN A 15 -6.84 6.50 -4.63
C ASN A 15 -7.13 8.00 -4.63
N ASN A 16 -7.75 8.49 -3.56
CA ASN A 16 -8.10 9.89 -3.43
C ASN A 16 -6.88 10.78 -3.18
N THR A 17 -5.97 10.33 -2.33
CA THR A 17 -4.78 11.10 -1.96
C THR A 17 -3.82 11.26 -3.12
N PHE A 18 -3.63 10.22 -3.93
CA PHE A 18 -2.65 10.20 -5.01
C PHE A 18 -3.27 10.31 -6.40
N ASP A 19 -4.57 10.62 -6.46
CA ASP A 19 -5.30 10.93 -7.69
C ASP A 19 -5.11 9.88 -8.79
N GLY A 20 -5.16 8.61 -8.41
CA GLY A 20 -5.04 7.50 -9.35
C GLY A 20 -3.63 7.21 -9.84
N MET A 21 -2.62 7.89 -9.33
CA MET A 21 -1.22 7.61 -9.68
C MET A 21 -0.73 6.29 -9.11
N LEU A 22 -1.32 5.84 -8.02
CA LEU A 22 -1.02 4.54 -7.41
C LEU A 22 -2.18 3.59 -7.62
N ILE A 23 -1.85 2.32 -7.83
CA ILE A 23 -2.82 1.24 -7.91
C ILE A 23 -2.62 0.38 -6.68
N ALA A 24 -3.68 0.17 -5.92
CA ALA A 24 -3.63 -0.62 -4.69
C ALA A 24 -4.49 -1.87 -4.86
N GLU A 25 -3.94 -3.03 -4.53
CA GLU A 25 -4.65 -4.30 -4.57
C GLU A 25 -4.38 -5.06 -3.28
N PHE A 26 -5.44 -5.47 -2.59
CA PHE A 26 -5.32 -6.19 -1.32
C PHE A 26 -5.81 -7.64 -1.48
N LYS A 27 -4.95 -8.59 -1.12
CA LYS A 27 -5.30 -10.01 -1.08
C LYS A 27 -5.63 -10.39 0.35
N ASN A 28 -6.90 -10.53 0.61
CA ASN A 28 -7.43 -10.76 1.95
C ASN A 28 -6.94 -12.06 2.59
N ASP A 29 -6.79 -13.12 1.82
CA ASP A 29 -6.33 -14.43 2.32
C ASP A 29 -4.86 -14.43 2.73
N LEU A 30 -4.06 -13.56 2.14
CA LEU A 30 -2.63 -13.44 2.44
C LEU A 30 -2.31 -12.21 3.30
N LEU A 31 -3.27 -11.33 3.51
CA LEU A 31 -3.10 -10.03 4.19
C LEU A 31 -2.00 -9.18 3.53
N VAL A 32 -1.91 -9.25 2.21
CA VAL A 32 -0.89 -8.54 1.44
C VAL A 32 -1.52 -7.44 0.59
N LEU A 33 -1.02 -6.23 0.77
CA LEU A 33 -1.35 -5.09 -0.06
C LEU A 33 -0.21 -4.85 -1.04
N THR A 34 -0.54 -4.83 -2.33
CA THR A 34 0.43 -4.49 -3.37
C THR A 34 0.14 -3.10 -3.88
N LEU A 35 1.14 -2.23 -3.81
CA LEU A 35 1.07 -0.90 -4.39
C LEU A 35 1.91 -0.87 -5.65
N SER A 36 1.32 -0.34 -6.72
CA SER A 36 2.00 -0.13 -7.99
C SER A 36 1.92 1.34 -8.36
N THR A 37 2.92 1.84 -9.05
CA THR A 37 2.91 3.21 -9.54
C THR A 37 2.75 3.24 -11.05
N ARG A 38 1.97 4.21 -11.55
CA ARG A 38 1.84 4.47 -12.98
C ARG A 38 2.99 5.33 -13.50
N LYS A 39 3.64 6.03 -12.58
CA LYS A 39 4.76 6.91 -12.89
C LYS A 39 6.05 6.11 -12.96
N HIS A 40 6.95 6.48 -13.88
CA HIS A 40 8.29 5.90 -13.90
C HIS A 40 9.05 6.31 -12.63
N VAL A 41 9.59 5.32 -11.94
CA VAL A 41 10.40 5.52 -10.74
C VAL A 41 11.64 4.63 -10.87
N GLU A 42 12.79 5.18 -10.53
CA GLU A 42 14.02 4.40 -10.53
C GLU A 42 13.90 3.26 -9.51
N PRO A 43 14.39 2.05 -9.81
CA PRO A 43 14.24 0.89 -8.92
C PRO A 43 14.69 1.15 -7.48
N TRP A 44 15.76 1.93 -7.29
CA TRP A 44 16.30 2.22 -5.98
C TRP A 44 15.46 3.23 -5.18
N GLN A 45 14.54 3.95 -5.85
CA GLN A 45 13.62 4.88 -5.21
C GLN A 45 12.23 4.28 -4.93
N LEU A 46 11.96 3.11 -5.52
CA LEU A 46 10.63 2.53 -5.52
C LEU A 46 10.11 2.27 -4.11
N ASP A 47 10.91 1.60 -3.29
CA ASP A 47 10.55 1.30 -1.91
C ASP A 47 10.30 2.58 -1.11
N GLU A 48 11.20 3.52 -1.18
CA GLU A 48 11.08 4.78 -0.44
C GLU A 48 9.80 5.52 -0.81
N GLN A 49 9.49 5.62 -2.10
CA GLN A 49 8.31 6.35 -2.55
C GLN A 49 7.01 5.64 -2.20
N LEU A 50 6.93 4.34 -2.46
CA LEU A 50 5.69 3.60 -2.17
C LEU A 50 5.48 3.39 -0.69
N SER A 51 6.52 3.11 0.06
CA SER A 51 6.42 2.97 1.53
C SER A 51 6.05 4.30 2.19
N GLY A 52 6.62 5.40 1.72
CA GLY A 52 6.27 6.74 2.20
C GLY A 52 4.81 7.09 1.92
N ALA A 53 4.32 6.74 0.74
CA ALA A 53 2.91 6.95 0.38
C ALA A 53 1.98 6.13 1.27
N LEU A 54 2.31 4.85 1.47
CA LEU A 54 1.51 3.98 2.34
C LEU A 54 1.53 4.46 3.78
N GLU A 55 2.67 4.83 4.31
CA GLU A 55 2.81 5.35 5.67
C GLU A 55 1.93 6.59 5.88
N TYR A 56 1.94 7.50 4.92
CA TYR A 56 1.14 8.72 4.98
C TYR A 56 -0.37 8.43 5.14
N VAL A 57 -0.87 7.42 4.44
CA VAL A 57 -2.28 7.06 4.51
C VAL A 57 -2.57 6.17 5.72
N ILE A 58 -1.72 5.17 5.96
CA ILE A 58 -2.02 4.11 6.93
C ILE A 58 -1.88 4.58 8.39
N GLU A 59 -1.16 5.66 8.64
CA GLU A 59 -0.97 6.18 10.01
C GLU A 59 -2.27 6.60 10.70
N LYS A 60 -3.32 6.82 9.93
CA LYS A 60 -4.66 7.15 10.44
C LYS A 60 -5.40 5.94 10.99
N TYR A 61 -4.86 4.75 10.79
CA TYR A 61 -5.50 3.49 11.13
C TYR A 61 -4.64 2.71 12.13
N PRO A 62 -5.24 1.81 12.93
CA PRO A 62 -4.46 0.99 13.86
C PRO A 62 -3.80 -0.17 13.11
N LEU A 63 -3.00 0.16 12.11
CA LEU A 63 -2.35 -0.78 11.19
C LEU A 63 -0.88 -0.48 11.08
N ASP A 64 -0.12 -1.53 10.78
CA ASP A 64 1.29 -1.41 10.42
C ASP A 64 1.58 -2.33 9.24
N PHE A 65 2.76 -2.24 8.67
CA PHE A 65 3.11 -3.02 7.49
C PHE A 65 4.59 -3.36 7.47
N ASN A 66 4.91 -4.45 6.76
CA ASN A 66 6.27 -4.85 6.44
C ASN A 66 6.37 -5.12 4.95
N VAL A 67 7.51 -4.78 4.35
CA VAL A 67 7.77 -5.11 2.95
C VAL A 67 8.04 -6.60 2.83
N VAL A 68 7.34 -7.26 1.91
CA VAL A 68 7.50 -8.70 1.67
C VAL A 68 7.93 -9.04 0.25
N GLY A 69 7.90 -8.08 -0.66
CA GLY A 69 8.31 -8.35 -2.03
C GLY A 69 8.36 -7.12 -2.91
N PHE A 70 9.05 -7.24 -4.05
CA PHE A 70 9.21 -6.18 -5.03
C PHE A 70 8.88 -6.69 -6.43
N GLY A 71 8.20 -5.84 -7.21
CA GLY A 71 8.05 -5.99 -8.65
C GLY A 71 8.77 -4.86 -9.37
N LYS A 72 8.56 -4.73 -10.67
CA LYS A 72 9.19 -3.68 -11.47
C LYS A 72 8.74 -2.29 -11.08
N ARG A 73 7.46 -2.13 -10.79
CA ARG A 73 6.84 -0.85 -10.42
C ARG A 73 5.93 -1.01 -9.21
N SER A 74 6.19 -2.04 -8.42
CA SER A 74 5.31 -2.37 -7.29
C SER A 74 6.10 -2.85 -6.09
N VAL A 75 5.49 -2.70 -4.94
CA VAL A 75 6.00 -3.24 -3.69
C VAL A 75 4.84 -3.91 -2.98
N ALA A 76 5.07 -5.10 -2.46
CA ALA A 76 4.09 -5.86 -1.71
C ALA A 76 4.35 -5.71 -0.21
N TYR A 77 3.29 -5.48 0.54
CA TYR A 77 3.36 -5.26 1.98
C TYR A 77 2.45 -6.23 2.70
N GLU A 78 2.95 -6.84 3.75
CA GLU A 78 2.10 -7.56 4.69
C GLU A 78 1.50 -6.54 5.65
N ILE A 79 0.17 -6.57 5.81
CA ILE A 79 -0.56 -5.64 6.67
C ILE A 79 -1.01 -6.36 7.93
N TYR A 80 -0.84 -5.72 9.07
CA TYR A 80 -1.28 -6.29 10.34
C TYR A 80 -1.82 -5.20 11.27
N GLN A 81 -2.66 -5.62 12.21
CA GLN A 81 -3.24 -4.74 13.21
C GLN A 81 -2.37 -4.75 14.47
N TYR A 82 -2.28 -3.62 15.12
CA TYR A 82 -1.65 -3.60 16.43
C TYR A 82 -2.58 -4.21 17.47
#